data_fe13565fa49c09ec5e9dd50406b1b0fe
#
_entry.id   fe13565fa49c09ec5e9dd50406b1b0fe
#
_cell.length_a   1.000
_cell.length_b   1.000
_cell.length_c   1.000
_cell.angle_alpha   90.00
_cell.angle_beta   90.00
_cell.angle_gamma   90.00
#
_symmetry.space_group_name_H-M   'P 1'
#
loop_
_entity.id
_entity.type
_entity.pdbx_description
1 polymer ?
#
loop_
_entity_poly.entity_id
_entity_poly.type
_entity_poly.pdbx_seq_one_letter_code
_entity_poly.pdbx_strand_id
1 'polypeptide(L)'
;MASINKATIIGFVGQEPKVDTLQTGTKVTQFSVATTEKGYTTQGGTTVPDRTEWHNIVLWGKLAEIAGQYLHKGSSVYIEGKIRTRSYDDRNGVKRYVTEIHGDIMQMLDRRQDNSQTQQSQYQPAPNAYSGGSAQRNDNDDLPF
;
A
#
# COMPACT_ATOMS: atom_id res chain seq x y z
N MET A 1 25.33 9.15 26.03
CA MET A 1 24.35 10.15 25.55
C MET A 1 23.22 9.42 24.81
N ALA A 2 21.99 9.63 25.28
CA ALA A 2 20.83 9.04 24.63
C ALA A 2 20.48 9.82 23.38
N SER A 3 20.15 9.13 22.29
CA SER A 3 19.71 9.73 21.04
C SER A 3 18.65 8.86 20.37
N ILE A 4 17.84 9.47 19.53
CA ILE A 4 16.87 8.77 18.70
C ILE A 4 16.97 9.28 17.25
N ASN A 5 16.87 8.35 16.31
CA ASN A 5 16.78 8.66 14.89
C ASN A 5 15.74 7.69 14.28
N LYS A 6 14.58 8.23 14.00
CA LYS A 6 13.43 7.44 13.51
C LYS A 6 12.58 8.27 12.56
N ALA A 7 12.17 7.66 11.48
CA ALA A 7 11.17 8.19 10.56
C ALA A 7 10.05 7.17 10.41
N THR A 8 8.82 7.65 10.39
CA THR A 8 7.61 6.85 10.16
C THR A 8 6.82 7.51 9.04
N ILE A 9 6.53 6.75 7.98
CA ILE A 9 5.89 7.27 6.78
C ILE A 9 4.79 6.32 6.34
N ILE A 10 3.64 6.89 6.02
CA ILE A 10 2.57 6.23 5.25
C ILE A 10 2.35 7.04 3.98
N GLY A 11 2.44 6.42 2.84
CA GLY A 11 2.25 7.10 1.57
C GLY A 11 2.17 6.14 0.39
N PHE A 12 2.28 6.71 -0.80
CA PHE A 12 2.16 5.96 -2.05
C PHE A 12 3.52 5.87 -2.76
N VAL A 13 3.82 4.69 -3.26
CA VAL A 13 5.03 4.45 -4.06
C VAL A 13 4.93 5.22 -5.38
N GLY A 14 5.92 6.03 -5.67
CA GLY A 14 5.92 6.93 -6.83
C GLY A 14 6.50 6.35 -8.11
N GLN A 15 7.30 5.31 -8.00
CA GLN A 15 7.96 4.63 -9.14
C GLN A 15 8.08 3.14 -8.84
N GLU A 16 8.24 2.34 -9.89
CA GLU A 16 8.59 0.93 -9.73
C GLU A 16 9.86 0.78 -8.89
N PRO A 17 9.86 -0.04 -7.83
CA PRO A 17 11.02 -0.27 -7.01
C PRO A 17 12.20 -0.82 -7.82
N LYS A 18 13.37 -0.22 -7.63
CA LYS A 18 14.61 -0.69 -8.22
C LYS A 18 15.29 -1.68 -7.30
N VAL A 19 15.51 -2.89 -7.78
CA VAL A 19 16.16 -3.97 -7.04
C VAL A 19 17.56 -4.19 -7.58
N ASP A 20 18.55 -4.09 -6.70
CA ASP A 20 19.94 -4.41 -7.00
C ASP A 20 20.41 -5.56 -6.08
N THR A 21 21.35 -6.35 -6.56
CA THR A 21 22.00 -7.39 -5.77
C THR A 21 23.46 -7.01 -5.58
N LEU A 22 23.87 -6.92 -4.31
CA LEU A 22 25.27 -6.65 -3.96
C LEU A 22 26.16 -7.87 -4.24
N GLN A 23 27.48 -7.65 -4.30
CA GLN A 23 28.46 -8.74 -4.49
C GLN A 23 28.37 -9.81 -3.39
N THR A 24 27.92 -9.44 -2.20
CA THR A 24 27.67 -10.35 -1.07
C THR A 24 26.41 -11.20 -1.24
N GLY A 25 25.60 -10.96 -2.29
CA GLY A 25 24.31 -11.60 -2.51
C GLY A 25 23.13 -10.93 -1.81
N THR A 26 23.39 -9.89 -1.01
CA THR A 26 22.33 -9.13 -0.33
C THR A 26 21.57 -8.28 -1.33
N LYS A 27 20.25 -8.33 -1.29
CA LYS A 27 19.38 -7.49 -2.10
C LYS A 27 19.15 -6.15 -1.46
N VAL A 28 19.11 -5.11 -2.31
CA VAL A 28 18.79 -3.74 -1.94
C VAL A 28 17.69 -3.25 -2.84
N THR A 29 16.63 -2.70 -2.28
CA THR A 29 15.53 -2.13 -3.06
C THR A 29 15.40 -0.65 -2.72
N GLN A 30 15.35 0.17 -3.76
CA GLN A 30 15.19 1.63 -3.66
C GLN A 30 13.91 2.05 -4.35
N PHE A 31 13.17 2.92 -3.71
CA PHE A 31 11.96 3.53 -4.27
C PHE A 31 11.65 4.84 -3.56
N SER A 32 10.76 5.63 -4.13
CA SER A 32 10.26 6.85 -3.51
C SER A 32 8.84 6.67 -3.01
N VAL A 33 8.52 7.32 -1.90
CA VAL A 33 7.18 7.36 -1.31
C VAL A 33 6.74 8.81 -1.20
N ALA A 34 5.55 9.11 -1.71
CA ALA A 34 4.93 10.43 -1.60
C ALA A 34 4.03 10.50 -0.38
N THR A 35 4.22 11.54 0.42
CA THR A 35 3.27 11.95 1.45
C THR A 35 2.66 13.29 1.07
N THR A 36 1.35 13.44 1.20
CA THR A 36 0.65 14.66 0.81
C THR A 36 -0.11 15.25 1.99
N GLU A 37 0.20 16.49 2.30
CA GLU A 37 -0.57 17.32 3.20
C GLU A 37 -1.65 18.03 2.40
N LYS A 38 -2.90 17.85 2.80
CA LYS A 38 -4.04 18.52 2.15
C LYS A 38 -3.96 20.02 2.32
N GLY A 39 -4.14 20.73 1.23
CA GLY A 39 -4.35 22.17 1.23
C GLY A 39 -5.67 22.55 1.91
N TYR A 40 -5.80 23.80 2.24
CA TYR A 40 -6.97 24.35 2.90
C TYR A 40 -7.20 25.81 2.49
N THR A 41 -8.38 26.31 2.76
CA THR A 41 -8.70 27.73 2.59
C THR A 41 -8.80 28.38 3.96
N THR A 42 -8.05 29.48 4.14
CA THR A 42 -8.08 30.25 5.38
C THR A 42 -9.39 31.04 5.51
N GLN A 43 -9.72 31.50 6.72
CA GLN A 43 -10.88 32.34 6.95
C GLN A 43 -10.83 33.65 6.16
N GLY A 44 -9.66 34.14 5.81
CA GLY A 44 -9.44 35.32 4.98
C GLY A 44 -9.59 35.09 3.48
N GLY A 45 -9.95 33.87 3.04
CA GLY A 45 -10.12 33.51 1.63
C GLY A 45 -8.83 33.15 0.89
N THR A 46 -7.71 33.03 1.58
CA THR A 46 -6.44 32.58 0.97
C THR A 46 -6.44 31.06 0.83
N THR A 47 -6.19 30.56 -0.38
CA THR A 47 -6.06 29.14 -0.64
C THR A 47 -4.61 28.69 -0.46
N VAL A 48 -4.38 27.72 0.43
CA VAL A 48 -3.10 27.01 0.59
C VAL A 48 -3.20 25.70 -0.20
N PRO A 49 -2.31 25.48 -1.20
CA PRO A 49 -2.37 24.27 -2.02
C PRO A 49 -1.90 23.02 -1.26
N ASP A 50 -2.19 21.86 -1.82
CA ASP A 50 -1.65 20.58 -1.35
C ASP A 50 -0.12 20.62 -1.42
N ARG A 51 0.52 20.03 -0.44
CA ARG A 51 1.97 19.91 -0.38
C ARG A 51 2.37 18.44 -0.38
N THR A 52 3.14 18.04 -1.38
CA THR A 52 3.66 16.68 -1.51
C THR A 52 5.15 16.67 -1.20
N GLU A 53 5.55 15.76 -0.33
CA GLU A 53 6.95 15.47 -0.01
C GLU A 53 7.31 14.10 -0.54
N TRP A 54 8.48 14.00 -1.17
CA TRP A 54 9.02 12.75 -1.72
C TRP A 54 10.12 12.21 -0.81
N HIS A 55 9.95 10.99 -0.34
CA HIS A 55 10.90 10.32 0.54
C HIS A 55 11.61 9.20 -0.19
N ASN A 56 12.93 9.20 -0.14
CA ASN A 56 13.74 8.12 -0.69
C ASN A 56 13.84 6.99 0.32
N ILE A 57 13.40 5.81 -0.05
CA ILE A 57 13.39 4.62 0.80
C ILE A 57 14.41 3.62 0.30
N VAL A 58 15.18 3.07 1.22
CA VAL A 58 16.15 2.00 0.94
C VAL A 58 15.85 0.84 1.88
N LEU A 59 15.66 -0.34 1.31
CA LEU A 59 15.44 -1.58 2.04
C LEU A 59 16.54 -2.58 1.72
N TRP A 60 16.86 -3.42 2.70
CA TRP A 60 17.95 -4.38 2.63
C TRP A 60 17.46 -5.80 2.93
N GLY A 61 18.08 -6.79 2.31
CA GLY A 61 17.85 -8.20 2.60
C GLY A 61 16.42 -8.65 2.35
N LYS A 62 15.80 -9.26 3.34
CA LYS A 62 14.44 -9.83 3.23
C LYS A 62 13.38 -8.79 2.87
N LEU A 63 13.43 -7.61 3.49
CA LEU A 63 12.52 -6.52 3.16
C LEU A 63 12.69 -6.05 1.72
N ALA A 64 13.93 -6.00 1.24
CA ALA A 64 14.21 -5.64 -0.15
C ALA A 64 13.61 -6.64 -1.14
N GLU A 65 13.69 -7.92 -0.85
CA GLU A 65 13.07 -8.98 -1.67
C GLU A 65 11.55 -8.85 -1.71
N ILE A 66 10.93 -8.65 -0.56
CA ILE A 66 9.47 -8.49 -0.45
C ILE A 66 9.02 -7.24 -1.22
N ALA A 67 9.71 -6.12 -1.03
CA ALA A 67 9.39 -4.88 -1.74
C ALA A 67 9.52 -5.04 -3.26
N GLY A 68 10.59 -5.69 -3.71
CA GLY A 68 10.81 -5.94 -5.13
C GLY A 68 9.76 -6.84 -5.78
N GLN A 69 9.21 -7.79 -5.03
CA GLN A 69 8.18 -8.71 -5.52
C GLN A 69 6.77 -8.11 -5.54
N TYR A 70 6.42 -7.34 -4.53
CA TYR A 70 5.02 -6.97 -4.28
C TYR A 70 4.71 -5.49 -4.46
N LEU A 71 5.69 -4.61 -4.25
CA LEU A 71 5.47 -3.18 -4.45
C LEU A 71 5.56 -2.80 -5.94
N HIS A 72 4.70 -1.89 -6.32
CA HIS A 72 4.67 -1.28 -7.64
C HIS A 72 4.26 0.19 -7.51
N LYS A 73 4.40 0.95 -8.58
CA LYS A 73 3.93 2.33 -8.63
C LYS A 73 2.47 2.41 -8.20
N GLY A 74 2.17 3.27 -7.24
CA GLY A 74 0.83 3.46 -6.70
C GLY A 74 0.49 2.61 -5.49
N SER A 75 1.34 1.65 -5.09
CA SER A 75 1.15 0.88 -3.85
C SER A 75 1.12 1.78 -2.63
N SER A 76 0.23 1.49 -1.69
CA SER A 76 0.20 2.14 -0.38
C SER A 76 1.05 1.37 0.61
N VAL A 77 1.90 2.06 1.34
CA VAL A 77 2.90 1.41 2.19
C VAL A 77 3.14 2.19 3.48
N TYR A 78 3.37 1.45 4.56
CA TYR A 78 3.89 1.94 5.84
C TYR A 78 5.37 1.59 5.94
N ILE A 79 6.20 2.59 6.23
CA ILE A 79 7.65 2.42 6.42
C ILE A 79 8.06 3.03 7.76
N GLU A 80 8.86 2.30 8.48
CA GLU A 80 9.53 2.78 9.69
C GLU A 80 11.02 2.48 9.57
N GLY A 81 11.86 3.45 9.84
CA GLY A 81 13.30 3.29 9.72
C GLY A 81 14.09 4.48 10.23
N LYS A 82 15.34 4.53 9.83
CA LYS A 82 16.31 5.55 10.24
C LYS A 82 16.61 6.50 9.10
N ILE A 83 16.74 7.78 9.42
CA ILE A 83 17.16 8.80 8.48
C ILE A 83 18.68 8.70 8.30
N ARG A 84 19.11 8.60 7.04
CA ARG A 84 20.52 8.56 6.67
C ARG A 84 20.81 9.49 5.52
N THR A 85 21.92 10.20 5.62
CA THR A 85 22.43 11.04 4.53
C THR A 85 23.75 10.48 4.03
N ARG A 86 23.88 10.32 2.73
CA ARG A 86 25.11 9.93 2.06
C ARG A 86 25.49 10.94 1.00
N SER A 87 26.76 10.95 0.61
CA SER A 87 27.24 11.76 -0.50
C SER A 87 27.59 10.88 -1.68
N TYR A 88 27.46 11.43 -2.87
CA TYR A 88 27.91 10.83 -4.12
C TYR A 88 28.39 11.92 -5.07
N ASP A 89 29.24 11.56 -6.01
CA ASP A 89 29.69 12.45 -7.06
C ASP A 89 28.79 12.31 -8.29
N ASP A 90 28.27 13.42 -8.78
CA ASP A 90 27.49 13.44 -10.00
C ASP A 90 28.36 13.32 -11.26
N ARG A 91 27.74 13.32 -12.44
CA ARG A 91 28.43 13.20 -13.73
C ARG A 91 29.44 14.32 -13.99
N ASN A 92 29.27 15.47 -13.34
CA ASN A 92 30.15 16.63 -13.45
C ASN A 92 31.24 16.66 -12.37
N GLY A 93 31.35 15.62 -11.54
CA GLY A 93 32.27 15.56 -10.42
C GLY A 93 31.90 16.43 -9.24
N VAL A 94 30.66 16.96 -9.19
CA VAL A 94 30.15 17.75 -8.08
C VAL A 94 29.62 16.83 -7.00
N LYS A 95 30.04 17.07 -5.75
CA LYS A 95 29.58 16.33 -4.60
C LYS A 95 28.13 16.66 -4.29
N ARG A 96 27.28 15.63 -4.27
CA ARG A 96 25.86 15.71 -3.94
C ARG A 96 25.57 14.94 -2.68
N TYR A 97 24.51 15.36 -1.99
CA TYR A 97 24.00 14.70 -0.78
C TYR A 97 22.59 14.22 -1.04
N VAL A 98 22.28 13.02 -0.57
CA VAL A 98 20.93 12.47 -0.60
C VAL A 98 20.55 11.98 0.78
N THR A 99 19.37 12.37 1.22
CA THR A 99 18.78 11.90 2.49
C THR A 99 17.80 10.78 2.17
N GLU A 100 17.99 9.66 2.83
CA GLU A 100 17.21 8.44 2.64
C GLU A 100 16.68 7.93 3.97
N ILE A 101 15.62 7.15 3.89
CA ILE A 101 15.12 6.39 5.04
C ILE A 101 15.49 4.93 4.82
N HIS A 102 16.33 4.41 5.69
CA HIS A 102 16.70 3.00 5.71
C HIS A 102 15.64 2.25 6.53
N GLY A 103 14.74 1.56 5.84
CA GLY A 103 13.58 0.92 6.46
C GLY A 103 13.96 -0.32 7.27
N ASP A 104 13.47 -0.36 8.50
CA ASP A 104 13.55 -1.51 9.38
C ASP A 104 12.25 -2.32 9.36
N ILE A 105 11.13 -1.64 9.14
CA ILE A 105 9.79 -2.22 9.08
C ILE A 105 9.08 -1.72 7.82
N MET A 106 8.43 -2.62 7.12
CA MET A 106 7.57 -2.31 5.99
C MET A 106 6.26 -3.10 6.11
N GLN A 107 5.14 -2.40 5.92
CA GLN A 107 3.82 -3.01 5.85
C GLN A 107 3.11 -2.50 4.61
N MET A 108 2.66 -3.42 3.78
CA MET A 108 1.81 -3.07 2.63
C MET A 108 0.39 -2.82 3.12
N LEU A 109 -0.20 -1.72 2.66
CA LEU A 109 -1.54 -1.27 3.06
C LEU A 109 -2.57 -1.38 1.94
N ASP A 110 -2.17 -1.88 0.78
CA ASP A 110 -3.09 -2.11 -0.33
C ASP A 110 -4.14 -3.14 0.07
N ARG A 111 -5.38 -2.85 -0.27
CA ARG A 111 -6.44 -3.85 -0.17
C ARG A 111 -6.09 -5.00 -1.12
N ARG A 112 -6.09 -6.22 -0.61
CA ARG A 112 -6.18 -7.39 -1.47
C ARG A 112 -7.42 -7.20 -2.34
N GLN A 113 -7.24 -7.10 -3.64
CA GLN A 113 -8.32 -7.41 -4.55
C GLN A 113 -8.58 -8.90 -4.39
N ASP A 114 -9.57 -9.22 -3.58
CA ASP A 114 -10.17 -10.53 -3.65
C ASP A 114 -10.72 -10.64 -5.07
N ASN A 115 -9.98 -11.32 -5.94
CA ASN A 115 -10.51 -11.86 -7.18
C ASN A 115 -11.47 -12.99 -6.80
N SER A 116 -12.52 -12.64 -6.11
CA SER A 116 -13.74 -13.43 -6.08
C SER A 116 -14.35 -13.28 -7.47
N GLN A 117 -13.83 -14.05 -8.41
CA GLN A 117 -14.65 -14.43 -9.53
C GLN A 117 -15.87 -15.11 -8.91
N THR A 118 -16.92 -14.35 -8.78
CA THR A 118 -18.25 -14.90 -8.59
C THR A 118 -18.48 -15.77 -9.82
N GLN A 119 -18.24 -17.06 -9.68
CA GLN A 119 -18.85 -18.05 -10.55
C GLN A 119 -20.35 -17.81 -10.36
N GLN A 120 -20.95 -17.11 -11.31
CA GLN A 120 -22.38 -17.19 -11.52
C GLN A 120 -22.67 -18.67 -11.79
N SER A 121 -23.08 -19.35 -10.75
CA SER A 121 -23.84 -20.58 -10.90
C SER A 121 -25.03 -20.23 -11.76
N GLN A 122 -25.00 -20.65 -13.02
CA GLN A 122 -26.19 -20.71 -13.83
C GLN A 122 -27.16 -21.66 -13.14
N TYR A 123 -28.09 -21.07 -12.42
CA TYR A 123 -29.28 -21.77 -11.97
C TYR A 123 -30.11 -22.02 -13.23
N GLN A 124 -30.01 -23.23 -13.76
CA GLN A 124 -30.98 -23.72 -14.71
C GLN A 124 -32.25 -24.07 -13.93
N PRO A 125 -33.39 -23.44 -14.21
CA PRO A 125 -34.64 -23.91 -13.64
C PRO A 125 -35.00 -25.24 -14.29
N ALA A 126 -35.19 -26.26 -13.45
CA ALA A 126 -35.72 -27.54 -13.87
C ALA A 126 -37.18 -27.39 -14.34
N PRO A 127 -37.59 -28.10 -15.38
CA PRO A 127 -38.95 -27.98 -15.88
C PRO A 127 -39.94 -28.57 -14.90
N ASN A 128 -41.02 -27.82 -14.69
CA ASN A 128 -42.20 -28.18 -13.90
C ASN A 128 -42.78 -29.52 -14.32
N ALA A 129 -42.85 -30.43 -13.38
CA ALA A 129 -43.83 -31.52 -13.45
C ALA A 129 -45.01 -31.14 -12.58
N TYR A 130 -46.13 -30.88 -13.23
CA TYR A 130 -47.42 -30.75 -12.58
C TYR A 130 -47.83 -32.07 -11.95
N SER A 131 -48.18 -32.03 -10.67
CA SER A 131 -49.16 -32.97 -10.11
C SER A 131 -49.79 -32.34 -8.91
N GLY A 132 -51.09 -32.20 -8.98
CA GLY A 132 -51.92 -31.54 -8.00
C GLY A 132 -52.11 -32.34 -6.71
N GLY A 133 -52.51 -31.63 -5.67
CA GLY A 133 -52.88 -32.18 -4.39
C GLY A 133 -53.21 -31.07 -3.39
N SER A 134 -54.47 -30.93 -3.18
CA SER A 134 -55.26 -30.04 -2.32
C SER A 134 -54.70 -29.79 -0.91
N ALA A 135 -54.84 -28.54 -0.53
CA ALA A 135 -55.25 -27.95 0.75
C ALA A 135 -54.97 -28.66 2.09
N GLN A 136 -54.32 -27.95 2.98
CA GLN A 136 -54.87 -27.65 4.30
C GLN A 136 -54.14 -26.49 4.94
N ARG A 137 -54.93 -25.46 5.28
CA ARG A 137 -54.56 -24.39 6.18
C ARG A 137 -54.28 -24.96 7.56
N ASN A 138 -53.22 -24.52 8.18
CA ASN A 138 -53.22 -24.35 9.63
C ASN A 138 -52.48 -23.05 9.95
N ASP A 139 -53.33 -22.11 10.36
CA ASP A 139 -52.89 -20.96 11.12
C ASP A 139 -52.25 -21.45 12.41
N ASN A 140 -51.08 -21.04 12.70
CA ASN A 140 -50.64 -20.66 14.02
C ASN A 140 -49.43 -19.74 13.88
N ASP A 141 -49.83 -18.53 13.96
CA ASP A 141 -49.09 -17.36 14.28
C ASP A 141 -48.51 -17.51 15.68
N ASP A 142 -47.21 -17.51 15.79
CA ASP A 142 -46.51 -17.05 17.00
C ASP A 142 -45.05 -16.95 16.70
N LEU A 143 -44.64 -15.77 16.29
CA LEU A 143 -43.27 -15.34 16.31
C LEU A 143 -43.06 -14.40 17.48
N PRO A 144 -42.33 -14.82 18.53
CA PRO A 144 -41.92 -13.90 19.59
C PRO A 144 -40.61 -13.20 19.20
N PHE A 145 -40.67 -11.94 19.17
CA PHE A 145 -39.50 -11.07 19.29
C PHE A 145 -39.59 -10.26 20.49
#